data_0ca12084aaa442d63d89f1e5613f27fb
#
_entry.id   0ca12084aaa442d63d89f1e5613f27fb
#
_cell.length_a   1.000
_cell.length_b   1.000
_cell.length_c   1.000
_cell.angle_alpha   90.00
_cell.angle_beta   90.00
_cell.angle_gamma   90.00
#
_symmetry.space_group_name_H-M   'P 1'
#
loop_
_entity.id
_entity.type
_entity.pdbx_description
1 polymer ?
#
loop_
_entity_poly.entity_id
_entity_poly.type
_entity_poly.pdbx_seq_one_letter_code
_entity_poly.pdbx_strand_id
1 'polypeptide(L)'
;MSVSFVKEMRSSGNGLLVRISAIAAIGGLLFGYDTGVISGALLFIKTDLHAGTFEQQAIVAAVLLGAMCGALLSGYLADRISRKWTKVLSGCVYVIGALGCAFSLTAPMLIGFRFLLGISVGTASFVAPLYISEVSPPRVRGGLVSFNQLAITSGILLAYIVNFAFQGFPDEWRWMLGVAALPGAALAIGMLTVPRTPRWLVMHHHDDHAREVLEQLRDGDDEADIDGELDDIEEANQNEQNTHVRALFSGRLRPLLLVGIALAVAQQFVGVNTVIYYAPTILSDTGLGNSAALAQTVAVGVTNVVFTIVAVLLLDRLGRRALLLTGTVGLPVALLILGVYFSSASLQADYGWVALAGLLLFIAAFAIGLGPVFWLMISEIFPVGARSKAMAVCTIVNWGANFLVAQTFLSLSNAITRQGVFFLYAALAVLSLVFFAFRVPETKGRPLEEIQEELT
;
A
#
# COMPACT_ATOMS: atom_id res chain seq x y z
N MET A 1 -3.60 -12.57 12.28
CA MET A 1 -3.69 -13.96 11.79
C MET A 1 -4.38 -14.77 12.87
N SER A 2 -5.62 -15.21 12.65
CA SER A 2 -6.29 -16.06 13.63
C SER A 2 -5.51 -17.37 13.74
N VAL A 3 -5.49 -17.98 14.92
CA VAL A 3 -4.88 -19.31 15.14
C VAL A 3 -5.52 -20.34 14.19
N SER A 4 -6.78 -20.12 13.80
CA SER A 4 -7.48 -20.90 12.77
C SER A 4 -6.82 -20.78 11.40
N PHE A 5 -6.42 -19.59 10.95
CA PHE A 5 -5.79 -19.36 9.64
C PHE A 5 -4.45 -20.10 9.50
N VAL A 6 -3.58 -20.04 10.53
CA VAL A 6 -2.32 -20.78 10.54
C VAL A 6 -2.55 -22.28 10.60
N LYS A 7 -3.61 -22.70 11.31
CA LYS A 7 -3.99 -24.11 11.43
C LYS A 7 -4.60 -24.62 10.11
N GLU A 8 -5.42 -23.80 9.43
CA GLU A 8 -5.99 -24.12 8.10
C GLU A 8 -4.92 -24.13 6.99
N MET A 9 -3.97 -23.19 6.99
CA MET A 9 -2.83 -23.24 6.08
C MET A 9 -1.92 -24.47 6.31
N ARG A 10 -1.82 -24.94 7.56
CA ARG A 10 -1.11 -26.19 7.87
C ARG A 10 -1.92 -27.44 7.54
N SER A 11 -3.25 -27.39 7.66
CA SER A 11 -4.13 -28.54 7.39
C SER A 11 -4.43 -28.73 5.92
N SER A 12 -4.38 -27.67 5.11
CA SER A 12 -4.52 -27.77 3.65
C SER A 12 -3.29 -28.36 2.96
N GLY A 13 -2.21 -28.67 3.70
CA GLY A 13 -1.05 -29.43 3.18
C GLY A 13 -0.29 -28.77 1.99
N ASN A 14 -0.86 -27.73 1.38
CA ASN A 14 -0.45 -27.23 0.08
C ASN A 14 0.70 -26.23 0.17
N GLY A 15 1.92 -26.75 0.25
CA GLY A 15 3.15 -25.94 0.24
C GLY A 15 3.27 -25.04 -1.00
N LEU A 16 2.60 -25.40 -2.12
CA LEU A 16 2.54 -24.61 -3.34
C LEU A 16 1.78 -23.29 -3.11
N LEU A 17 0.60 -23.32 -2.49
CA LEU A 17 -0.20 -22.12 -2.21
C LEU A 17 0.54 -21.14 -1.29
N VAL A 18 1.22 -21.65 -0.26
CA VAL A 18 2.05 -20.82 0.64
C VAL A 18 3.20 -20.17 -0.13
N ARG A 19 3.90 -20.94 -0.96
CA ARG A 19 5.00 -20.44 -1.80
C ARG A 19 4.52 -19.36 -2.78
N ILE A 20 3.43 -19.60 -3.47
CA ILE A 20 2.81 -18.67 -4.41
C ILE A 20 2.44 -17.36 -3.70
N SER A 21 1.78 -17.45 -2.55
CA SER A 21 1.34 -16.28 -1.78
C SER A 21 2.53 -15.47 -1.24
N ALA A 22 3.59 -16.14 -0.78
CA ALA A 22 4.82 -15.49 -0.34
C ALA A 22 5.52 -14.74 -1.47
N ILE A 23 5.66 -15.37 -2.65
CA ILE A 23 6.25 -14.73 -3.84
C ILE A 23 5.40 -13.54 -4.29
N ALA A 24 4.07 -13.70 -4.32
CA ALA A 24 3.17 -12.63 -4.70
C ALA A 24 3.24 -11.44 -3.72
N ALA A 25 3.41 -11.71 -2.42
CA ALA A 25 3.53 -10.68 -1.38
C ALA A 25 4.85 -9.87 -1.47
N ILE A 26 5.89 -10.39 -2.16
CA ILE A 26 7.11 -9.59 -2.44
C ILE A 26 6.75 -8.30 -3.18
N GLY A 27 5.68 -8.29 -4.00
CA GLY A 27 5.17 -7.06 -4.62
C GLY A 27 4.77 -5.98 -3.59
N GLY A 28 4.13 -6.37 -2.49
CA GLY A 28 3.85 -5.47 -1.36
C GLY A 28 5.13 -5.01 -0.66
N LEU A 29 6.08 -5.91 -0.46
CA LEU A 29 7.37 -5.58 0.15
C LEU A 29 8.16 -4.58 -0.70
N LEU A 30 8.13 -4.69 -2.05
CA LEU A 30 8.75 -3.72 -2.96
C LEU A 30 8.13 -2.33 -2.82
N PHE A 31 6.80 -2.27 -2.77
CA PHE A 31 6.10 -1.00 -2.55
C PHE A 31 6.49 -0.38 -1.20
N GLY A 32 6.49 -1.17 -0.13
CA GLY A 32 6.90 -0.69 1.19
C GLY A 32 8.36 -0.24 1.25
N TYR A 33 9.26 -1.02 0.65
CA TYR A 33 10.67 -0.69 0.60
C TYR A 33 10.93 0.64 -0.13
N ASP A 34 10.34 0.82 -1.31
CA ASP A 34 10.50 2.07 -2.07
C ASP A 34 9.96 3.28 -1.31
N THR A 35 8.81 3.11 -0.64
CA THR A 35 8.19 4.14 0.19
C THR A 35 9.10 4.53 1.37
N GLY A 36 9.73 3.56 2.02
CA GLY A 36 10.58 3.80 3.18
C GLY A 36 11.97 4.30 2.83
N VAL A 37 12.60 3.77 1.77
CA VAL A 37 14.02 4.03 1.47
C VAL A 37 14.30 5.48 1.11
N ILE A 38 13.37 6.12 0.41
CA ILE A 38 13.55 7.50 -0.02
C ILE A 38 13.65 8.48 1.17
N SER A 39 13.05 8.15 2.30
CA SER A 39 13.04 9.01 3.48
C SER A 39 14.45 9.27 4.05
N GLY A 40 15.26 8.22 4.16
CA GLY A 40 16.65 8.34 4.62
C GLY A 40 17.58 8.81 3.51
N ALA A 41 17.42 8.27 2.28
CA ALA A 41 18.22 8.66 1.13
C ALA A 41 18.13 10.18 0.85
N LEU A 42 16.96 10.79 1.05
CA LEU A 42 16.72 12.22 0.79
C LEU A 42 17.61 13.14 1.63
N LEU A 43 17.99 12.73 2.84
CA LEU A 43 18.89 13.50 3.70
C LEU A 43 20.26 13.75 3.03
N PHE A 44 20.73 12.77 2.26
CA PHE A 44 22.03 12.78 1.59
C PHE A 44 21.92 13.29 0.14
N ILE A 45 20.88 12.88 -0.59
CA ILE A 45 20.58 13.36 -1.96
C ILE A 45 20.52 14.88 -2.03
N LYS A 46 19.93 15.51 -0.99
CA LYS A 46 19.81 16.98 -0.89
C LYS A 46 21.17 17.68 -1.03
N THR A 47 22.19 17.15 -0.38
CA THR A 47 23.54 17.72 -0.39
C THR A 47 24.32 17.31 -1.64
N ASP A 48 24.31 16.05 -2.01
CA ASP A 48 25.13 15.50 -3.08
C ASP A 48 24.69 15.97 -4.49
N LEU A 49 23.39 16.03 -4.72
CA LEU A 49 22.83 16.49 -5.99
C LEU A 49 22.42 17.97 -5.95
N HIS A 50 22.72 18.69 -4.86
CA HIS A 50 22.31 20.09 -4.66
C HIS A 50 20.83 20.34 -4.92
N ALA A 51 19.97 19.33 -4.52
CA ALA A 51 18.56 19.33 -4.83
C ALA A 51 17.79 20.41 -4.07
N GLY A 52 17.18 21.35 -4.78
CA GLY A 52 16.28 22.36 -4.22
C GLY A 52 14.96 21.74 -3.71
N THR A 53 14.13 22.55 -3.04
CA THR A 53 12.85 22.08 -2.48
C THR A 53 11.96 21.39 -3.51
N PHE A 54 11.83 21.96 -4.69
CA PHE A 54 11.02 21.37 -5.77
C PHE A 54 11.58 20.01 -6.23
N GLU A 55 12.91 19.90 -6.40
CA GLU A 55 13.56 18.67 -6.83
C GLU A 55 13.43 17.58 -5.78
N GLN A 56 13.58 17.90 -4.49
CA GLN A 56 13.36 16.95 -3.40
C GLN A 56 11.92 16.39 -3.41
N GLN A 57 10.93 17.27 -3.57
CA GLN A 57 9.53 16.86 -3.69
C GLN A 57 9.29 16.02 -4.95
N ALA A 58 9.86 16.43 -6.10
CA ALA A 58 9.72 15.70 -7.35
C ALA A 58 10.36 14.30 -7.30
N ILE A 59 11.51 14.15 -6.63
CA ILE A 59 12.16 12.85 -6.41
C ILE A 59 11.25 11.92 -5.61
N VAL A 60 10.58 12.42 -4.56
CA VAL A 60 9.62 11.63 -3.77
C VAL A 60 8.35 11.33 -4.58
N ALA A 61 7.79 12.34 -5.23
CA ALA A 61 6.48 12.27 -5.89
C ALA A 61 6.50 11.55 -7.24
N ALA A 62 7.64 11.49 -7.93
CA ALA A 62 7.74 10.86 -9.26
C ALA A 62 7.31 9.39 -9.25
N VAL A 63 7.63 8.65 -8.19
CA VAL A 63 7.19 7.26 -8.03
C VAL A 63 5.66 7.16 -7.98
N LEU A 64 5.00 8.10 -7.35
CA LEU A 64 3.54 8.10 -7.20
C LEU A 64 2.84 8.36 -8.55
N LEU A 65 3.37 9.26 -9.36
CA LEU A 65 2.93 9.44 -10.76
C LEU A 65 3.16 8.17 -11.58
N GLY A 66 4.35 7.59 -11.48
CA GLY A 66 4.64 6.31 -12.11
C GLY A 66 3.68 5.22 -11.66
N ALA A 67 3.36 5.15 -10.36
CA ALA A 67 2.43 4.17 -9.81
C ALA A 67 0.99 4.35 -10.31
N MET A 68 0.53 5.58 -10.51
CA MET A 68 -0.75 5.84 -11.18
C MET A 68 -0.76 5.28 -12.61
N CYS A 69 0.28 5.56 -13.38
CA CYS A 69 0.42 5.04 -14.74
C CYS A 69 0.50 3.51 -14.75
N GLY A 70 1.29 2.93 -13.84
CA GLY A 70 1.43 1.48 -13.68
C GLY A 70 0.10 0.80 -13.31
N ALA A 71 -0.64 1.37 -12.37
CA ALA A 71 -1.94 0.86 -11.96
C ALA A 71 -2.98 0.92 -13.11
N LEU A 72 -2.99 2.00 -13.90
CA LEU A 72 -3.85 2.12 -15.07
C LEU A 72 -3.53 1.08 -16.16
N LEU A 73 -2.24 0.81 -16.39
CA LEU A 73 -1.80 -0.15 -17.40
C LEU A 73 -1.92 -1.59 -16.93
N SER A 74 -1.92 -1.83 -15.62
CA SER A 74 -1.81 -3.16 -15.02
C SER A 74 -2.96 -4.09 -15.38
N GLY A 75 -4.20 -3.59 -15.42
CA GLY A 75 -5.37 -4.37 -15.81
C GLY A 75 -5.22 -4.90 -17.24
N TYR A 76 -4.93 -4.01 -18.18
CA TYR A 76 -4.73 -4.36 -19.58
C TYR A 76 -3.57 -5.35 -19.78
N LEU A 77 -2.44 -5.13 -19.12
CA LEU A 77 -1.29 -6.03 -19.19
C LEU A 77 -1.61 -7.40 -18.57
N ALA A 78 -2.23 -7.41 -17.39
CA ALA A 78 -2.58 -8.64 -16.68
C ALA A 78 -3.55 -9.51 -17.49
N ASP A 79 -4.48 -8.91 -18.21
CA ASP A 79 -5.41 -9.64 -19.07
C ASP A 79 -4.71 -10.14 -20.35
N ARG A 80 -3.81 -9.35 -20.96
CA ARG A 80 -3.20 -9.70 -22.24
C ARG A 80 -2.05 -10.71 -22.13
N ILE A 81 -1.12 -10.51 -21.16
CA ILE A 81 0.08 -11.35 -21.02
C ILE A 81 0.05 -12.28 -19.81
N SER A 82 -0.99 -12.26 -19.02
CA SER A 82 -1.26 -12.92 -17.72
C SER A 82 -0.71 -12.17 -16.51
N ARG A 83 -1.34 -12.43 -15.35
CA ARG A 83 -0.91 -11.90 -14.05
C ARG A 83 0.53 -12.28 -13.72
N LYS A 84 0.94 -13.53 -14.05
CA LYS A 84 2.32 -14.03 -13.88
C LYS A 84 3.33 -13.16 -14.63
N TRP A 85 3.17 -13.03 -15.94
CA TRP A 85 4.14 -12.32 -16.78
C TRP A 85 4.14 -10.82 -16.52
N THR A 86 3.01 -10.24 -16.17
CA THR A 86 2.92 -8.85 -15.73
C THR A 86 3.76 -8.60 -14.48
N LYS A 87 3.75 -9.55 -13.52
CA LYS A 87 4.60 -9.46 -12.32
C LYS A 87 6.08 -9.71 -12.61
N VAL A 88 6.42 -10.63 -13.52
CA VAL A 88 7.82 -10.82 -13.97
C VAL A 88 8.35 -9.52 -14.59
N LEU A 89 7.59 -8.93 -15.52
CA LEU A 89 7.95 -7.67 -16.16
C LEU A 89 8.10 -6.54 -15.13
N SER A 90 7.15 -6.44 -14.20
CA SER A 90 7.21 -5.48 -13.09
C SER A 90 8.50 -5.66 -12.28
N GLY A 91 8.87 -6.89 -11.88
CA GLY A 91 10.11 -7.14 -11.16
C GLY A 91 11.36 -6.72 -11.95
N CYS A 92 11.41 -7.00 -13.26
CA CYS A 92 12.52 -6.56 -14.13
C CYS A 92 12.60 -5.03 -14.23
N VAL A 93 11.47 -4.35 -14.45
CA VAL A 93 11.40 -2.88 -14.52
C VAL A 93 11.81 -2.26 -13.17
N TYR A 94 11.43 -2.91 -12.06
CA TYR A 94 11.83 -2.48 -10.72
C TYR A 94 13.36 -2.53 -10.54
N VAL A 95 14.00 -3.64 -10.95
CA VAL A 95 15.47 -3.79 -10.90
C VAL A 95 16.16 -2.71 -11.71
N ILE A 96 15.70 -2.47 -12.95
CA ILE A 96 16.24 -1.41 -13.81
C ILE A 96 16.06 -0.04 -13.17
N GLY A 97 14.88 0.25 -12.63
CA GLY A 97 14.58 1.50 -11.94
C GLY A 97 15.45 1.72 -10.70
N ALA A 98 15.60 0.70 -9.85
CA ALA A 98 16.40 0.76 -8.64
C ALA A 98 17.90 0.99 -8.92
N LEU A 99 18.45 0.24 -9.86
CA LEU A 99 19.84 0.42 -10.30
C LEU A 99 20.01 1.79 -11.00
N GLY A 100 19.06 2.19 -11.83
CA GLY A 100 19.08 3.52 -12.45
C GLY A 100 19.04 4.66 -11.43
N CYS A 101 18.25 4.51 -10.34
CA CYS A 101 18.28 5.45 -9.22
C CYS A 101 19.66 5.47 -8.56
N ALA A 102 20.25 4.31 -8.26
CA ALA A 102 21.55 4.20 -7.60
C ALA A 102 22.69 4.84 -8.41
N PHE A 103 22.65 4.73 -9.74
CA PHE A 103 23.66 5.29 -10.65
C PHE A 103 23.33 6.68 -11.17
N SER A 104 22.28 7.34 -10.67
CA SER A 104 21.91 8.68 -11.10
C SER A 104 22.96 9.73 -10.72
N LEU A 105 23.34 10.56 -11.69
CA LEU A 105 24.33 11.63 -11.52
C LEU A 105 23.70 13.00 -11.30
N THR A 106 22.40 13.15 -11.62
CA THR A 106 21.67 14.40 -11.51
C THR A 106 20.25 14.18 -10.96
N ALA A 107 19.67 15.22 -10.35
CA ALA A 107 18.30 15.13 -9.84
C ALA A 107 17.26 14.79 -10.93
N PRO A 108 17.29 15.37 -12.15
CA PRO A 108 16.38 14.98 -13.23
C PRO A 108 16.49 13.51 -13.65
N MET A 109 17.72 12.96 -13.68
CA MET A 109 17.95 11.54 -13.97
C MET A 109 17.33 10.66 -12.88
N LEU A 110 17.53 11.01 -11.63
CA LEU A 110 16.95 10.32 -10.49
C LEU A 110 15.40 10.37 -10.55
N ILE A 111 14.81 11.52 -10.84
CA ILE A 111 13.36 11.68 -11.01
C ILE A 111 12.83 10.75 -12.11
N GLY A 112 13.53 10.66 -13.25
CA GLY A 112 13.15 9.76 -14.35
C GLY A 112 13.16 8.29 -13.96
N PHE A 113 14.21 7.81 -13.27
CA PHE A 113 14.24 6.43 -12.80
C PHE A 113 13.27 6.16 -11.65
N ARG A 114 13.00 7.14 -10.78
CA ARG A 114 11.94 7.06 -9.78
C ARG A 114 10.56 6.90 -10.42
N PHE A 115 10.29 7.62 -11.50
CA PHE A 115 9.04 7.45 -12.25
C PHE A 115 8.93 6.04 -12.87
N LEU A 116 10.02 5.55 -13.50
CA LEU A 116 10.07 4.19 -14.05
C LEU A 116 9.84 3.13 -12.96
N LEU A 117 10.49 3.28 -11.81
CA LEU A 117 10.32 2.42 -10.64
C LEU A 117 8.86 2.46 -10.16
N GLY A 118 8.26 3.65 -10.17
CA GLY A 118 6.85 3.83 -9.84
C GLY A 118 5.90 3.03 -10.73
N ILE A 119 6.12 2.97 -12.04
CA ILE A 119 5.33 2.14 -12.96
C ILE A 119 5.34 0.68 -12.49
N SER A 120 6.49 0.17 -12.09
CA SER A 120 6.62 -1.18 -11.55
C SER A 120 5.84 -1.34 -10.24
N VAL A 121 6.00 -0.40 -9.30
CA VAL A 121 5.32 -0.43 -7.99
C VAL A 121 3.80 -0.42 -8.16
N GLY A 122 3.27 0.47 -9.01
CA GLY A 122 1.84 0.56 -9.29
C GLY A 122 1.28 -0.70 -9.92
N THR A 123 2.01 -1.27 -10.88
CA THR A 123 1.65 -2.55 -11.50
C THR A 123 1.67 -3.69 -10.48
N ALA A 124 2.73 -3.79 -9.67
CA ALA A 124 2.87 -4.85 -8.67
C ALA A 124 1.80 -4.76 -7.58
N SER A 125 1.46 -3.55 -7.12
CA SER A 125 0.48 -3.32 -6.05
C SER A 125 -0.95 -3.68 -6.47
N PHE A 126 -1.29 -3.53 -7.75
CA PHE A 126 -2.58 -3.94 -8.31
C PHE A 126 -2.62 -5.47 -8.57
N VAL A 127 -1.59 -5.99 -9.24
CA VAL A 127 -1.59 -7.40 -9.70
C VAL A 127 -1.33 -8.37 -8.55
N ALA A 128 -0.67 -7.96 -7.45
CA ALA A 128 -0.39 -8.84 -6.32
C ALA A 128 -1.67 -9.37 -5.63
N PRO A 129 -2.57 -8.51 -5.13
CA PRO A 129 -3.80 -8.99 -4.52
C PRO A 129 -4.71 -9.69 -5.53
N LEU A 130 -4.71 -9.28 -6.80
CA LEU A 130 -5.46 -9.94 -7.86
C LEU A 130 -4.97 -11.39 -8.06
N TYR A 131 -3.66 -11.57 -8.23
CA TYR A 131 -3.05 -12.90 -8.39
C TYR A 131 -3.35 -13.80 -7.18
N ILE A 132 -3.16 -13.26 -5.95
CA ILE A 132 -3.45 -14.00 -4.72
C ILE A 132 -4.93 -14.40 -4.65
N SER A 133 -5.84 -13.50 -5.01
CA SER A 133 -7.29 -13.78 -4.96
C SER A 133 -7.75 -14.83 -5.97
N GLU A 134 -7.09 -14.91 -7.14
CA GLU A 134 -7.41 -15.85 -8.20
C GLU A 134 -6.87 -17.28 -7.94
N VAL A 135 -5.77 -17.42 -7.18
CA VAL A 135 -5.20 -18.73 -6.85
C VAL A 135 -5.68 -19.28 -5.51
N SER A 136 -6.21 -18.42 -4.64
CA SER A 136 -6.56 -18.77 -3.27
C SER A 136 -7.98 -19.31 -3.14
N PRO A 137 -8.18 -20.41 -2.40
CA PRO A 137 -9.52 -20.87 -2.02
C PRO A 137 -10.29 -19.76 -1.26
N PRO A 138 -11.62 -19.68 -1.40
CA PRO A 138 -12.43 -18.64 -0.76
C PRO A 138 -12.22 -18.54 0.76
N ARG A 139 -11.99 -19.67 1.43
CA ARG A 139 -11.81 -19.78 2.90
C ARG A 139 -10.59 -19.01 3.44
N VAL A 140 -9.50 -18.94 2.66
CA VAL A 140 -8.22 -18.32 3.10
C VAL A 140 -7.90 -17.01 2.39
N ARG A 141 -8.66 -16.62 1.38
CA ARG A 141 -8.43 -15.44 0.52
C ARG A 141 -8.25 -14.15 1.31
N GLY A 142 -9.15 -13.86 2.26
CA GLY A 142 -9.06 -12.64 3.09
C GLY A 142 -7.78 -12.56 3.91
N GLY A 143 -7.35 -13.67 4.50
CA GLY A 143 -6.09 -13.76 5.25
C GLY A 143 -4.87 -13.51 4.37
N LEU A 144 -4.85 -14.08 3.16
CA LEU A 144 -3.74 -13.93 2.22
C LEU A 144 -3.65 -12.49 1.64
N VAL A 145 -4.78 -11.83 1.43
CA VAL A 145 -4.79 -10.39 1.04
C VAL A 145 -4.27 -9.51 2.19
N SER A 146 -4.62 -9.83 3.44
CA SER A 146 -4.07 -9.13 4.62
C SER A 146 -2.56 -9.31 4.76
N PHE A 147 -2.01 -10.43 4.27
CA PHE A 147 -0.56 -10.68 4.23
C PHE A 147 0.17 -9.68 3.32
N ASN A 148 -0.47 -9.21 2.25
CA ASN A 148 0.09 -8.17 1.40
C ASN A 148 0.30 -6.84 2.16
N GLN A 149 -0.65 -6.45 3.02
CA GLN A 149 -0.49 -5.26 3.87
C GLN A 149 0.68 -5.40 4.85
N LEU A 150 0.83 -6.58 5.45
CA LEU A 150 1.97 -6.86 6.33
C LEU A 150 3.29 -6.83 5.57
N ALA A 151 3.32 -7.30 4.32
CA ALA A 151 4.49 -7.22 3.46
C ALA A 151 4.88 -5.76 3.15
N ILE A 152 3.89 -4.88 2.92
CA ILE A 152 4.13 -3.44 2.71
C ILE A 152 4.79 -2.83 3.95
N THR A 153 4.22 -3.00 5.13
CA THR A 153 4.78 -2.42 6.36
C THR A 153 6.13 -3.00 6.73
N SER A 154 6.35 -4.30 6.48
CA SER A 154 7.66 -4.96 6.62
C SER A 154 8.69 -4.40 5.64
N GLY A 155 8.27 -4.08 4.42
CA GLY A 155 9.12 -3.42 3.42
C GLY A 155 9.57 -2.02 3.86
N ILE A 156 8.66 -1.23 4.46
CA ILE A 156 8.98 0.08 5.05
C ILE A 156 10.02 -0.08 6.17
N LEU A 157 9.79 -1.03 7.09
CA LEU A 157 10.73 -1.30 8.18
C LEU A 157 12.11 -1.72 7.64
N LEU A 158 12.14 -2.64 6.66
CA LEU A 158 13.38 -3.08 6.02
C LEU A 158 14.14 -1.91 5.40
N ALA A 159 13.44 -1.02 4.72
CA ALA A 159 14.03 0.19 4.13
C ALA A 159 14.64 1.11 5.19
N TYR A 160 13.96 1.31 6.32
CA TYR A 160 14.49 2.11 7.43
C TYR A 160 15.74 1.48 8.06
N ILE A 161 15.76 0.14 8.19
CA ILE A 161 16.95 -0.59 8.67
C ILE A 161 18.10 -0.43 7.68
N VAL A 162 17.83 -0.55 6.37
CA VAL A 162 18.85 -0.35 5.31
C VAL A 162 19.37 1.08 5.32
N ASN A 163 18.51 2.08 5.44
CA ASN A 163 18.92 3.48 5.57
C ASN A 163 19.85 3.70 6.78
N PHE A 164 19.51 3.10 7.92
CA PHE A 164 20.34 3.17 9.13
C PHE A 164 21.67 2.41 8.94
N ALA A 165 21.67 1.25 8.29
CA ALA A 165 22.85 0.42 8.12
C ALA A 165 23.88 1.01 7.14
N PHE A 166 23.43 1.69 6.09
CA PHE A 166 24.31 2.26 5.07
C PHE A 166 24.72 3.72 5.35
N GLN A 167 24.25 4.33 6.43
CA GLN A 167 24.71 5.67 6.82
C GLN A 167 26.23 5.66 7.11
N GLY A 168 26.94 6.66 6.61
CA GLY A 168 28.40 6.76 6.76
C GLY A 168 29.22 5.94 5.78
N PHE A 169 28.59 5.18 4.87
CA PHE A 169 29.29 4.60 3.74
C PHE A 169 29.58 5.68 2.67
N PRO A 170 30.61 5.52 1.83
CA PRO A 170 30.76 6.37 0.65
C PRO A 170 29.53 6.25 -0.25
N ASP A 171 28.96 7.37 -0.70
CA ASP A 171 27.76 7.44 -1.55
C ASP A 171 26.57 6.67 -0.94
N GLU A 172 26.31 6.82 0.34
CA GLU A 172 25.33 6.05 1.13
C GLU A 172 23.96 5.91 0.49
N TRP A 173 23.39 6.99 -0.06
CA TRP A 173 22.06 6.98 -0.66
C TRP A 173 21.99 6.09 -1.91
N ARG A 174 23.12 5.89 -2.61
CA ARG A 174 23.19 5.02 -3.78
C ARG A 174 23.04 3.55 -3.37
N TRP A 175 23.68 3.16 -2.27
CA TRP A 175 23.53 1.83 -1.70
C TRP A 175 22.11 1.59 -1.17
N MET A 176 21.54 2.59 -0.46
CA MET A 176 20.16 2.52 0.04
C MET A 176 19.16 2.24 -1.10
N LEU A 177 19.25 2.98 -2.20
CA LEU A 177 18.38 2.80 -3.37
C LEU A 177 18.73 1.53 -4.17
N GLY A 178 20.01 1.19 -4.32
CA GLY A 178 20.49 0.06 -5.11
C GLY A 178 20.09 -1.30 -4.53
N VAL A 179 20.08 -1.46 -3.20
CA VAL A 179 19.66 -2.69 -2.50
C VAL A 179 18.22 -3.07 -2.86
N ALA A 180 17.39 -2.13 -3.23
CA ALA A 180 16.03 -2.38 -3.74
C ALA A 180 15.99 -3.35 -4.93
N ALA A 181 17.07 -3.44 -5.73
CA ALA A 181 17.14 -4.37 -6.85
C ALA A 181 17.06 -5.85 -6.40
N LEU A 182 17.51 -6.18 -5.18
CA LEU A 182 17.49 -7.56 -4.67
C LEU A 182 16.06 -8.12 -4.53
N PRO A 183 15.14 -7.49 -3.79
CA PRO A 183 13.78 -7.97 -3.73
C PRO A 183 13.04 -7.85 -5.08
N GLY A 184 13.41 -6.91 -5.96
CA GLY A 184 12.91 -6.84 -7.33
C GLY A 184 13.29 -8.07 -8.16
N ALA A 185 14.55 -8.48 -8.10
CA ALA A 185 15.03 -9.69 -8.74
C ALA A 185 14.37 -10.95 -8.14
N ALA A 186 14.21 -10.99 -6.81
CA ALA A 186 13.52 -12.09 -6.12
C ALA A 186 12.07 -12.24 -6.59
N LEU A 187 11.35 -11.11 -6.81
CA LEU A 187 10.01 -11.13 -7.39
C LEU A 187 10.03 -11.70 -8.81
N ALA A 188 10.89 -11.18 -9.69
CA ALA A 188 10.96 -11.63 -11.09
C ALA A 188 11.28 -13.13 -11.19
N ILE A 189 12.31 -13.58 -10.49
CA ILE A 189 12.74 -14.99 -10.50
C ILE A 189 11.68 -15.87 -9.83
N GLY A 190 11.16 -15.47 -8.67
CA GLY A 190 10.13 -16.22 -7.97
C GLY A 190 8.88 -16.43 -8.82
N MET A 191 8.41 -15.38 -9.52
CA MET A 191 7.25 -15.47 -10.39
C MET A 191 7.45 -16.40 -11.61
N LEU A 192 8.68 -16.68 -12.04
CA LEU A 192 8.94 -17.69 -13.07
C LEU A 192 8.56 -19.11 -12.61
N THR A 193 8.65 -19.37 -11.31
CA THR A 193 8.44 -20.71 -10.71
C THR A 193 6.98 -21.01 -10.34
N VAL A 194 6.05 -20.08 -10.54
CA VAL A 194 4.63 -20.26 -10.20
C VAL A 194 3.77 -20.37 -11.46
N PRO A 195 2.60 -21.04 -11.42
CA PRO A 195 1.73 -21.20 -12.59
C PRO A 195 1.06 -19.88 -12.99
N ARG A 196 0.42 -19.84 -14.16
CA ARG A 196 -0.58 -18.83 -14.52
C ARG A 196 -1.83 -19.04 -13.66
N THR A 197 -2.65 -18.01 -13.48
CA THR A 197 -3.89 -18.14 -12.71
C THR A 197 -4.95 -18.91 -13.48
N PRO A 198 -5.77 -19.76 -12.82
CA PRO A 198 -6.86 -20.48 -13.47
C PRO A 198 -7.79 -19.55 -14.25
N ARG A 199 -8.15 -18.41 -13.64
CA ARG A 199 -9.02 -17.40 -14.26
C ARG A 199 -8.47 -16.89 -15.60
N TRP A 200 -7.16 -16.62 -15.69
CA TRP A 200 -6.55 -16.17 -16.93
C TRP A 200 -6.56 -17.26 -18.00
N LEU A 201 -6.36 -18.52 -17.60
CA LEU A 201 -6.36 -19.65 -18.51
C LEU A 201 -7.77 -19.87 -19.12
N VAL A 202 -8.83 -19.83 -18.31
CA VAL A 202 -10.22 -19.90 -18.79
C VAL A 202 -10.55 -18.72 -19.72
N MET A 203 -10.14 -17.48 -19.38
CA MET A 203 -10.34 -16.32 -20.25
C MET A 203 -9.71 -16.47 -21.65
N HIS A 204 -8.69 -17.32 -21.79
CA HIS A 204 -7.98 -17.56 -23.05
C HIS A 204 -8.24 -18.93 -23.63
N HIS A 205 -9.32 -19.61 -23.20
CA HIS A 205 -9.75 -20.94 -23.70
C HIS A 205 -8.68 -22.03 -23.54
N HIS A 206 -7.96 -22.00 -22.42
CA HIS A 206 -6.99 -23.03 -22.02
C HIS A 206 -7.54 -23.85 -20.83
N ASP A 207 -8.75 -24.41 -21.01
CA ASP A 207 -9.54 -24.99 -19.91
C ASP A 207 -8.87 -26.23 -19.31
N ASP A 208 -8.26 -27.11 -20.14
CA ASP A 208 -7.49 -28.26 -19.67
C ASP A 208 -6.35 -27.84 -18.73
N HIS A 209 -5.64 -26.76 -19.08
CA HIS A 209 -4.54 -26.23 -18.27
C HIS A 209 -5.04 -25.52 -16.99
N ALA A 210 -6.23 -24.90 -17.08
CA ALA A 210 -6.87 -24.30 -15.91
C ALA A 210 -7.24 -25.37 -14.89
N ARG A 211 -7.77 -26.50 -15.36
CA ARG A 211 -8.06 -27.69 -14.54
C ARG A 211 -6.79 -28.22 -13.85
N GLU A 212 -5.71 -28.49 -14.60
CA GLU A 212 -4.45 -28.96 -14.04
C GLU A 212 -3.90 -28.04 -12.93
N VAL A 213 -4.01 -26.73 -13.13
CA VAL A 213 -3.56 -25.74 -12.13
C VAL A 213 -4.48 -25.75 -10.91
N LEU A 214 -5.81 -25.87 -11.08
CA LEU A 214 -6.75 -25.98 -9.96
C LEU A 214 -6.51 -27.25 -9.15
N GLU A 215 -6.31 -28.39 -9.79
CA GLU A 215 -5.95 -29.65 -9.13
C GLU A 215 -4.70 -29.50 -8.25
N GLN A 216 -3.64 -28.83 -8.77
CA GLN A 216 -2.44 -28.55 -8.00
C GLN A 216 -2.67 -27.59 -6.81
N LEU A 217 -3.62 -26.65 -6.96
CA LEU A 217 -3.93 -25.65 -5.93
C LEU A 217 -4.93 -26.17 -4.89
N ARG A 218 -5.73 -27.18 -5.23
CA ARG A 218 -6.81 -27.76 -4.43
C ARG A 218 -6.49 -29.21 -4.03
N ASP A 219 -5.21 -29.51 -3.79
CA ASP A 219 -4.69 -30.82 -3.45
C ASP A 219 -5.59 -31.54 -2.43
N GLY A 220 -6.34 -32.56 -2.87
CA GLY A 220 -7.28 -33.34 -2.06
C GLY A 220 -8.77 -32.96 -2.19
N ASP A 221 -9.16 -32.00 -3.03
CA ASP A 221 -10.56 -31.73 -3.34
C ASP A 221 -11.10 -32.70 -4.41
N ASP A 222 -12.41 -32.99 -4.38
CA ASP A 222 -13.06 -33.89 -5.36
C ASP A 222 -13.12 -33.24 -6.75
N GLU A 223 -13.11 -34.04 -7.83
CA GLU A 223 -13.20 -33.56 -9.23
C GLU A 223 -14.48 -32.72 -9.47
N ALA A 224 -15.59 -33.06 -8.81
CA ALA A 224 -16.84 -32.30 -8.92
C ALA A 224 -16.75 -30.87 -8.38
N ASP A 225 -15.92 -30.63 -7.36
CA ASP A 225 -15.67 -29.30 -6.80
C ASP A 225 -14.83 -28.45 -7.77
N ILE A 226 -13.92 -29.07 -8.52
CA ILE A 226 -13.06 -28.38 -9.51
C ILE A 226 -13.89 -27.96 -10.73
N ASP A 227 -14.79 -28.81 -11.22
CA ASP A 227 -15.69 -28.48 -12.33
C ASP A 227 -16.62 -27.32 -11.96
N GLY A 228 -17.19 -27.36 -10.75
CA GLY A 228 -18.00 -26.25 -10.24
C GLY A 228 -17.21 -24.94 -10.10
N GLU A 229 -15.94 -24.98 -9.69
CA GLU A 229 -15.10 -23.77 -9.62
C GLU A 229 -14.76 -23.23 -11.02
N LEU A 230 -14.59 -24.08 -12.03
CA LEU A 230 -14.39 -23.64 -13.41
C LEU A 230 -15.63 -22.94 -13.98
N ASP A 231 -16.82 -23.50 -13.75
CA ASP A 231 -18.10 -22.90 -14.16
C ASP A 231 -18.31 -21.52 -13.48
N ASP A 232 -18.04 -21.42 -12.18
CA ASP A 232 -18.10 -20.16 -11.42
C ASP A 232 -17.15 -19.10 -11.98
N ILE A 233 -15.94 -19.49 -12.40
CA ILE A 233 -14.95 -18.60 -13.01
C ILE A 233 -15.45 -18.09 -14.37
N GLU A 234 -16.05 -18.96 -15.19
CA GLU A 234 -16.59 -18.59 -16.49
C GLU A 234 -17.77 -17.62 -16.36
N GLU A 235 -18.71 -17.89 -15.46
CA GLU A 235 -19.85 -17.01 -15.17
C GLU A 235 -19.39 -15.64 -14.66
N ALA A 236 -18.43 -15.61 -13.73
CA ALA A 236 -17.85 -14.37 -13.20
C ALA A 236 -17.19 -13.53 -14.29
N ASN A 237 -16.50 -14.15 -15.26
CA ASN A 237 -15.87 -13.46 -16.37
C ASN A 237 -16.91 -12.82 -17.31
N GLN A 238 -18.01 -13.51 -17.62
CA GLN A 238 -19.08 -12.99 -18.44
C GLN A 238 -19.77 -11.79 -17.78
N ASN A 239 -20.03 -11.85 -16.47
CA ASN A 239 -20.68 -10.78 -15.71
C ASN A 239 -19.81 -9.52 -15.61
N GLU A 240 -18.49 -9.64 -15.49
CA GLU A 240 -17.58 -8.50 -15.40
C GLU A 240 -17.47 -7.70 -16.71
N GLN A 241 -17.58 -8.35 -17.85
CA GLN A 241 -17.54 -7.70 -19.17
C GLN A 241 -18.72 -6.75 -19.40
N ASN A 242 -19.87 -7.03 -18.80
CA ASN A 242 -21.12 -6.31 -19.04
C ASN A 242 -21.25 -4.98 -18.27
N THR A 243 -20.38 -4.68 -17.32
CA THR A 243 -20.47 -3.46 -16.51
C THR A 243 -19.60 -2.34 -17.10
N HIS A 244 -20.18 -1.23 -17.52
CA HIS A 244 -19.44 -0.07 -18.00
C HIS A 244 -18.99 0.85 -16.86
N VAL A 245 -17.77 1.42 -16.95
CA VAL A 245 -17.24 2.38 -15.95
C VAL A 245 -18.18 3.58 -15.74
N ARG A 246 -18.90 4.03 -16.79
CA ARG A 246 -19.88 5.11 -16.68
C ARG A 246 -21.03 4.81 -15.71
N ALA A 247 -21.38 3.54 -15.52
CA ALA A 247 -22.43 3.15 -14.59
C ALA A 247 -22.07 3.45 -13.14
N LEU A 248 -20.77 3.53 -12.79
CA LEU A 248 -20.29 3.89 -11.45
C LEU A 248 -20.69 5.33 -11.04
N PHE A 249 -20.82 6.22 -12.01
CA PHE A 249 -21.11 7.64 -11.78
C PHE A 249 -22.62 7.96 -11.79
N SER A 250 -23.48 6.96 -11.92
CA SER A 250 -24.94 7.10 -12.02
C SER A 250 -25.69 6.15 -11.08
N GLY A 251 -26.95 6.47 -10.80
CA GLY A 251 -27.86 5.63 -10.03
C GLY A 251 -27.35 5.25 -8.65
N ARG A 252 -27.62 4.03 -8.24
CA ARG A 252 -27.29 3.48 -6.91
C ARG A 252 -25.78 3.30 -6.64
N LEU A 253 -24.93 3.25 -7.67
CA LEU A 253 -23.50 3.07 -7.49
C LEU A 253 -22.77 4.37 -7.13
N ARG A 254 -23.33 5.53 -7.47
CA ARG A 254 -22.72 6.84 -7.20
C ARG A 254 -22.47 7.12 -5.72
N PRO A 255 -23.41 6.89 -4.77
CA PRO A 255 -23.13 7.10 -3.35
C PRO A 255 -22.02 6.21 -2.82
N LEU A 256 -22.01 4.94 -3.23
CA LEU A 256 -20.95 3.98 -2.88
C LEU A 256 -19.56 4.45 -3.38
N LEU A 257 -19.52 4.91 -4.64
CA LEU A 257 -18.29 5.44 -5.23
C LEU A 257 -17.82 6.70 -4.48
N LEU A 258 -18.71 7.59 -4.09
CA LEU A 258 -18.36 8.79 -3.32
C LEU A 258 -17.78 8.44 -1.94
N VAL A 259 -18.31 7.42 -1.26
CA VAL A 259 -17.75 6.92 0.01
C VAL A 259 -16.37 6.34 -0.22
N GLY A 260 -16.15 5.51 -1.26
CA GLY A 260 -14.86 4.95 -1.61
C GLY A 260 -13.82 6.02 -1.96
N ILE A 261 -14.20 7.03 -2.74
CA ILE A 261 -13.35 8.19 -3.07
C ILE A 261 -13.00 8.99 -1.81
N ALA A 262 -13.98 9.26 -0.95
CA ALA A 262 -13.73 10.00 0.28
C ALA A 262 -12.78 9.27 1.22
N LEU A 263 -12.92 7.94 1.36
CA LEU A 263 -11.97 7.09 2.08
C LEU A 263 -10.56 7.17 1.47
N ALA A 264 -10.45 7.12 0.14
CA ALA A 264 -9.18 7.20 -0.59
C ALA A 264 -8.46 8.54 -0.36
N VAL A 265 -9.19 9.65 -0.44
CA VAL A 265 -8.67 11.00 -0.20
C VAL A 265 -8.30 11.18 1.28
N ALA A 266 -9.18 10.78 2.19
CA ALA A 266 -8.94 10.90 3.63
C ALA A 266 -7.70 10.13 4.06
N GLN A 267 -7.49 8.91 3.54
CA GLN A 267 -6.31 8.09 3.86
C GLN A 267 -5.00 8.84 3.59
N GLN A 268 -4.95 9.64 2.53
CA GLN A 268 -3.73 10.35 2.15
C GLN A 268 -3.64 11.75 2.79
N PHE A 269 -4.76 12.46 2.86
CA PHE A 269 -4.79 13.86 3.33
C PHE A 269 -4.64 14.01 4.84
N VAL A 270 -4.75 12.92 5.63
CA VAL A 270 -4.31 12.91 7.04
C VAL A 270 -2.79 12.97 7.16
N GLY A 271 -2.03 12.89 6.06
CA GLY A 271 -0.59 13.11 6.03
C GLY A 271 0.26 11.87 6.35
N VAL A 272 -0.28 10.65 6.22
CA VAL A 272 0.47 9.42 6.55
C VAL A 272 1.75 9.30 5.76
N ASN A 273 1.69 9.53 4.46
CA ASN A 273 2.87 9.41 3.61
C ASN A 273 3.87 10.55 3.82
N THR A 274 3.40 11.72 4.28
CA THR A 274 4.30 12.77 4.79
C THR A 274 5.16 12.25 5.94
N VAL A 275 4.54 11.59 6.92
CA VAL A 275 5.29 11.01 8.04
C VAL A 275 6.24 9.93 7.54
N ILE A 276 5.81 9.02 6.66
CA ILE A 276 6.64 7.93 6.18
C ILE A 276 7.81 8.44 5.32
N TYR A 277 7.57 9.39 4.41
CA TYR A 277 8.61 9.91 3.49
C TYR A 277 9.58 10.89 4.16
N TYR A 278 9.13 11.61 5.17
CA TYR A 278 9.91 12.70 5.77
C TYR A 278 10.18 12.49 7.27
N ALA A 279 9.93 11.29 7.84
CA ALA A 279 10.20 11.02 9.25
C ALA A 279 11.64 11.35 9.66
N PRO A 280 12.69 10.91 8.95
CA PRO A 280 14.07 11.29 9.31
C PRO A 280 14.29 12.80 9.22
N THR A 281 13.72 13.48 8.23
CA THR A 281 13.80 14.94 8.09
C THR A 281 13.09 15.65 9.24
N ILE A 282 11.89 15.20 9.61
CA ILE A 282 11.14 15.76 10.75
C ILE A 282 11.91 15.58 12.05
N LEU A 283 12.55 14.41 12.24
CA LEU A 283 13.34 14.10 13.43
C LEU A 283 14.69 14.83 13.44
N SER A 284 15.37 14.98 12.29
CA SER A 284 16.63 15.73 12.22
C SER A 284 16.44 17.21 12.57
N ASP A 285 15.28 17.78 12.27
CA ASP A 285 14.95 19.17 12.59
C ASP A 285 14.68 19.41 14.10
N THR A 286 14.60 18.35 14.91
CA THR A 286 14.58 18.48 16.38
C THR A 286 15.98 18.72 16.99
N GLY A 287 16.99 18.95 16.14
CA GLY A 287 18.39 19.15 16.58
C GLY A 287 19.17 17.84 16.72
N LEU A 288 18.57 16.70 16.45
CA LEU A 288 19.24 15.40 16.40
C LEU A 288 20.05 15.29 15.09
N GLY A 289 21.27 14.75 15.16
CA GLY A 289 22.03 14.45 13.96
C GLY A 289 21.34 13.36 13.10
N ASN A 290 21.73 13.27 11.82
CA ASN A 290 21.12 12.34 10.86
C ASN A 290 21.12 10.89 11.36
N SER A 291 22.19 10.46 12.04
CA SER A 291 22.29 9.10 12.60
C SER A 291 21.20 8.79 13.63
N ALA A 292 20.96 9.71 14.57
CA ALA A 292 19.93 9.53 15.57
C ALA A 292 18.52 9.60 14.95
N ALA A 293 18.31 10.48 13.97
CA ALA A 293 17.05 10.58 13.24
C ALA A 293 16.73 9.27 12.47
N LEU A 294 17.72 8.69 11.78
CA LEU A 294 17.56 7.41 11.10
C LEU A 294 17.28 6.26 12.08
N ALA A 295 18.00 6.19 13.22
CA ALA A 295 17.75 5.19 14.25
C ALA A 295 16.32 5.29 14.81
N GLN A 296 15.84 6.50 15.12
CA GLN A 296 14.47 6.72 15.58
C GLN A 296 13.42 6.36 14.52
N THR A 297 13.74 6.55 13.25
CA THR A 297 12.83 6.17 12.16
C THR A 297 12.64 4.66 12.08
N VAL A 298 13.64 3.85 12.49
CA VAL A 298 13.43 2.39 12.62
C VAL A 298 12.34 2.08 13.65
N ALA A 299 12.28 2.82 14.77
CA ALA A 299 11.20 2.64 15.76
C ALA A 299 9.82 2.96 15.16
N VAL A 300 9.72 3.99 14.28
CA VAL A 300 8.49 4.26 13.52
C VAL A 300 8.09 3.06 12.65
N GLY A 301 9.04 2.44 11.94
CA GLY A 301 8.81 1.24 11.14
C GLY A 301 8.39 0.03 11.97
N VAL A 302 9.03 -0.21 13.11
CA VAL A 302 8.65 -1.29 14.05
C VAL A 302 7.22 -1.08 14.54
N THR A 303 6.87 0.15 14.94
CA THR A 303 5.51 0.50 15.37
C THR A 303 4.50 0.22 14.27
N ASN A 304 4.80 0.59 13.03
CA ASN A 304 3.92 0.32 11.89
C ASN A 304 3.64 -1.18 11.73
N VAL A 305 4.67 -2.03 11.75
CA VAL A 305 4.52 -3.49 11.63
C VAL A 305 3.72 -4.06 12.81
N VAL A 306 4.07 -3.71 14.05
CA VAL A 306 3.40 -4.22 15.26
C VAL A 306 1.92 -3.88 15.24
N PHE A 307 1.57 -2.62 14.99
CA PHE A 307 0.17 -2.19 14.98
C PHE A 307 -0.59 -2.68 13.74
N THR A 308 0.06 -2.93 12.62
CA THR A 308 -0.54 -3.65 11.48
C THR A 308 -0.90 -5.08 11.85
N ILE A 309 -0.03 -5.81 12.57
CA ILE A 309 -0.34 -7.16 13.08
C ILE A 309 -1.54 -7.10 14.03
N VAL A 310 -1.54 -6.15 14.96
CA VAL A 310 -2.66 -5.93 15.89
C VAL A 310 -3.96 -5.67 15.12
N ALA A 311 -3.92 -4.80 14.12
CA ALA A 311 -5.09 -4.50 13.28
C ALA A 311 -5.64 -5.74 12.59
N VAL A 312 -4.78 -6.54 11.95
CA VAL A 312 -5.19 -7.78 11.27
C VAL A 312 -5.83 -8.78 12.26
N LEU A 313 -5.31 -8.88 13.48
CA LEU A 313 -5.89 -9.76 14.52
C LEU A 313 -7.24 -9.27 15.05
N LEU A 314 -7.45 -7.96 15.09
CA LEU A 314 -8.66 -7.34 15.59
C LEU A 314 -9.75 -7.15 14.53
N LEU A 315 -9.39 -7.15 13.26
CA LEU A 315 -10.29 -6.85 12.14
C LEU A 315 -11.54 -7.73 12.12
N ASP A 316 -11.33 -9.04 12.34
CA ASP A 316 -12.43 -10.02 12.37
C ASP A 316 -13.20 -10.01 13.70
N ARG A 317 -12.62 -9.44 14.77
CA ARG A 317 -13.26 -9.38 16.09
C ARG A 317 -14.09 -8.12 16.28
N LEU A 318 -13.51 -6.95 15.98
CA LEU A 318 -14.13 -5.64 16.26
C LEU A 318 -14.96 -5.09 15.09
N GLY A 319 -14.69 -5.56 13.86
CA GLY A 319 -15.31 -5.02 12.65
C GLY A 319 -14.53 -3.85 12.04
N ARG A 320 -14.90 -3.50 10.81
CA ARG A 320 -14.16 -2.53 9.98
C ARG A 320 -14.38 -1.10 10.46
N ARG A 321 -15.64 -0.74 10.72
CA ARG A 321 -16.01 0.61 11.17
C ARG A 321 -15.41 0.95 12.54
N ALA A 322 -15.44 0.01 13.49
CA ALA A 322 -14.89 0.22 14.82
C ALA A 322 -13.39 0.50 14.76
N LEU A 323 -12.62 -0.28 13.98
CA LEU A 323 -11.18 -0.05 13.80
C LEU A 323 -10.89 1.26 13.05
N LEU A 324 -11.67 1.58 12.04
CA LEU A 324 -11.55 2.83 11.30
C LEU A 324 -11.71 4.04 12.23
N LEU A 325 -12.78 4.05 13.03
CA LEU A 325 -13.07 5.17 13.95
C LEU A 325 -12.03 5.27 15.06
N THR A 326 -11.65 4.16 15.70
CA THR A 326 -10.64 4.18 16.78
C THR A 326 -9.29 4.67 16.28
N GLY A 327 -8.82 4.19 15.12
CA GLY A 327 -7.60 4.67 14.51
C GLY A 327 -7.71 6.16 14.13
N THR A 328 -8.81 6.56 13.50
CA THR A 328 -8.98 7.96 13.07
C THR A 328 -9.08 8.94 14.23
N VAL A 329 -9.56 8.55 15.42
CA VAL A 329 -9.53 9.39 16.64
C VAL A 329 -8.09 9.65 17.11
N GLY A 330 -7.20 8.67 17.00
CA GLY A 330 -5.80 8.83 17.40
C GLY A 330 -5.00 9.81 16.50
N LEU A 331 -5.37 9.92 15.23
CA LEU A 331 -4.64 10.75 14.25
C LEU A 331 -4.61 12.25 14.63
N PRO A 332 -5.74 12.94 14.84
CA PRO A 332 -5.70 14.36 15.21
C PRO A 332 -5.01 14.60 16.54
N VAL A 333 -5.11 13.69 17.51
CA VAL A 333 -4.40 13.79 18.79
C VAL A 333 -2.89 13.81 18.55
N ALA A 334 -2.36 12.88 17.78
CA ALA A 334 -0.95 12.80 17.43
C ALA A 334 -0.48 14.04 16.64
N LEU A 335 -1.26 14.49 15.67
CA LEU A 335 -0.96 15.66 14.85
C LEU A 335 -0.99 16.96 15.65
N LEU A 336 -1.90 17.10 16.63
CA LEU A 336 -1.93 18.23 17.55
C LEU A 336 -0.69 18.23 18.46
N ILE A 337 -0.26 17.06 18.98
CA ILE A 337 0.99 16.95 19.76
C ILE A 337 2.17 17.45 18.92
N LEU A 338 2.29 17.02 17.65
CA LEU A 338 3.35 17.48 16.76
C LEU A 338 3.24 18.97 16.43
N GLY A 339 2.04 19.48 16.17
CA GLY A 339 1.79 20.90 15.92
C GLY A 339 2.20 21.78 17.11
N VAL A 340 1.82 21.39 18.32
CA VAL A 340 2.20 22.09 19.56
C VAL A 340 3.71 21.99 19.78
N TYR A 341 4.33 20.83 19.59
CA TYR A 341 5.77 20.65 19.71
C TYR A 341 6.55 21.63 18.79
N PHE A 342 6.18 21.67 17.51
CA PHE A 342 6.84 22.56 16.54
C PHE A 342 6.46 24.06 16.69
N SER A 343 5.46 24.39 17.50
CA SER A 343 5.10 25.79 17.79
C SER A 343 5.93 26.42 18.89
N SER A 344 6.68 25.63 19.68
CA SER A 344 7.39 26.09 20.87
C SER A 344 8.89 25.77 20.79
N ALA A 345 9.74 26.79 20.73
CA ALA A 345 11.18 26.63 20.71
C ALA A 345 11.72 25.96 22.00
N SER A 346 11.07 26.18 23.13
CA SER A 346 11.47 25.54 24.42
C SER A 346 11.16 24.04 24.40
N LEU A 347 10.00 23.64 23.82
CA LEU A 347 9.70 22.22 23.68
C LEU A 347 10.67 21.51 22.71
N GLN A 348 11.07 22.18 21.65
CA GLN A 348 12.06 21.65 20.71
C GLN A 348 13.44 21.47 21.33
N ALA A 349 13.86 22.42 22.21
CA ALA A 349 15.16 22.37 22.86
C ALA A 349 15.24 21.27 23.93
N ASP A 350 14.20 21.13 24.76
CA ASP A 350 14.27 20.31 25.97
C ASP A 350 13.59 18.95 25.85
N TYR A 351 12.64 18.78 24.90
CA TYR A 351 11.75 17.63 24.83
C TYR A 351 11.70 16.98 23.44
N GLY A 352 12.83 16.77 22.77
CA GLY A 352 12.92 16.16 21.44
C GLY A 352 12.20 14.80 21.32
N TRP A 353 12.08 14.04 22.42
CA TRP A 353 11.35 12.79 22.48
C TRP A 353 9.84 12.93 22.21
N VAL A 354 9.26 14.13 22.40
CA VAL A 354 7.82 14.38 22.13
C VAL A 354 7.52 14.27 20.64
N ALA A 355 8.45 14.71 19.78
CA ALA A 355 8.30 14.54 18.33
C ALA A 355 8.25 13.05 17.95
N LEU A 356 9.17 12.25 18.50
CA LEU A 356 9.15 10.80 18.27
C LEU A 356 7.86 10.17 18.80
N ALA A 357 7.44 10.48 20.01
CA ALA A 357 6.20 9.95 20.60
C ALA A 357 4.97 10.33 19.77
N GLY A 358 4.89 11.56 19.26
CA GLY A 358 3.83 12.00 18.34
C GLY A 358 3.83 11.22 17.04
N LEU A 359 5.00 10.98 16.43
CA LEU A 359 5.11 10.17 15.21
C LEU A 359 4.73 8.70 15.47
N LEU A 360 5.17 8.10 16.58
CA LEU A 360 4.82 6.73 16.94
C LEU A 360 3.31 6.57 17.17
N LEU A 361 2.69 7.51 17.89
CA LEU A 361 1.24 7.53 18.11
C LEU A 361 0.48 7.68 16.79
N PHE A 362 0.94 8.57 15.90
CA PHE A 362 0.33 8.78 14.60
C PHE A 362 0.36 7.52 13.75
N ILE A 363 1.53 6.87 13.65
CA ILE A 363 1.68 5.63 12.86
C ILE A 363 0.90 4.49 13.48
N ALA A 364 0.88 4.34 14.81
CA ALA A 364 0.07 3.33 15.50
C ALA A 364 -1.43 3.50 15.20
N ALA A 365 -1.92 4.73 15.31
CA ALA A 365 -3.32 5.08 15.02
C ALA A 365 -3.68 4.80 13.54
N PHE A 366 -2.80 5.17 12.60
CA PHE A 366 -3.00 4.89 11.18
C PHE A 366 -2.99 3.39 10.87
N ALA A 367 -2.04 2.65 11.42
CA ALA A 367 -1.87 1.21 11.18
C ALA A 367 -3.04 0.37 11.73
N ILE A 368 -3.69 0.84 12.81
CA ILE A 368 -4.91 0.19 13.33
C ILE A 368 -6.13 0.49 12.45
N GLY A 369 -6.27 1.72 11.96
CA GLY A 369 -7.47 2.22 11.29
C GLY A 369 -7.34 2.27 9.77
N LEU A 370 -7.03 3.46 9.26
CA LEU A 370 -7.07 3.80 7.83
C LEU A 370 -6.15 2.93 6.96
N GLY A 371 -5.04 2.42 7.48
CA GLY A 371 -4.08 1.62 6.71
C GLY A 371 -4.74 0.37 6.09
N PRO A 372 -5.11 -0.62 6.90
CA PRO A 372 -5.69 -1.86 6.40
C PRO A 372 -7.18 -1.73 6.04
N VAL A 373 -7.95 -0.88 6.77
CA VAL A 373 -9.40 -0.84 6.63
C VAL A 373 -9.82 -0.22 5.29
N PHE A 374 -9.11 0.78 4.77
CA PHE A 374 -9.43 1.39 3.48
C PHE A 374 -9.50 0.35 2.34
N TRP A 375 -8.45 -0.45 2.18
CA TRP A 375 -8.38 -1.44 1.11
C TRP A 375 -9.46 -2.50 1.22
N LEU A 376 -9.78 -2.90 2.46
CA LEU A 376 -10.82 -3.87 2.72
C LEU A 376 -12.21 -3.28 2.44
N MET A 377 -12.48 -2.08 2.93
CA MET A 377 -13.77 -1.39 2.71
C MET A 377 -14.11 -1.24 1.23
N ILE A 378 -13.14 -0.76 0.41
CA ILE A 378 -13.39 -0.62 -1.04
C ILE A 378 -13.58 -1.96 -1.75
N SER A 379 -13.17 -3.07 -1.16
CA SER A 379 -13.44 -4.41 -1.70
C SER A 379 -14.80 -4.97 -1.25
N GLU A 380 -15.36 -4.48 -0.14
CA GLU A 380 -16.58 -4.99 0.49
C GLU A 380 -17.84 -4.16 0.14
N ILE A 381 -17.72 -2.85 -0.13
CA ILE A 381 -18.89 -1.97 -0.37
C ILE A 381 -19.44 -2.05 -1.80
N PHE A 382 -18.67 -2.52 -2.77
CA PHE A 382 -19.09 -2.54 -4.18
C PHE A 382 -19.67 -3.89 -4.60
N PRO A 383 -20.75 -3.90 -5.42
CA PRO A 383 -21.32 -5.13 -5.98
C PRO A 383 -20.31 -5.84 -6.89
N VAL A 384 -20.39 -7.17 -6.95
CA VAL A 384 -19.42 -8.03 -7.66
C VAL A 384 -19.14 -7.55 -9.09
N GLY A 385 -20.17 -7.25 -9.87
CA GLY A 385 -20.01 -6.82 -11.27
C GLY A 385 -19.39 -5.43 -11.48
N ALA A 386 -19.38 -4.56 -10.44
CA ALA A 386 -18.81 -3.21 -10.50
C ALA A 386 -17.52 -3.05 -9.69
N ARG A 387 -17.21 -4.04 -8.82
CA ARG A 387 -16.16 -3.98 -7.79
C ARG A 387 -14.79 -3.64 -8.36
N SER A 388 -14.34 -4.38 -9.36
CA SER A 388 -13.01 -4.23 -9.96
C SER A 388 -12.82 -2.80 -10.51
N LYS A 389 -13.80 -2.28 -11.25
CA LYS A 389 -13.77 -0.93 -11.84
C LYS A 389 -13.87 0.17 -10.78
N ALA A 390 -14.70 -0.01 -9.75
CA ALA A 390 -14.84 0.94 -8.66
C ALA A 390 -13.56 1.00 -7.79
N MET A 391 -12.97 -0.15 -7.46
CA MET A 391 -11.68 -0.23 -6.77
C MET A 391 -10.57 0.44 -7.58
N ALA A 392 -10.54 0.25 -8.90
CA ALA A 392 -9.56 0.92 -9.76
C ALA A 392 -9.69 2.46 -9.67
N VAL A 393 -10.90 3.01 -9.73
CA VAL A 393 -11.13 4.45 -9.55
C VAL A 393 -10.66 4.92 -8.18
N CYS A 394 -11.04 4.24 -7.10
CA CYS A 394 -10.61 4.59 -5.75
C CYS A 394 -9.08 4.53 -5.60
N THR A 395 -8.42 3.53 -6.21
CA THR A 395 -6.97 3.39 -6.20
C THR A 395 -6.28 4.53 -6.94
N ILE A 396 -6.78 4.93 -8.12
CA ILE A 396 -6.23 6.07 -8.88
C ILE A 396 -6.35 7.36 -8.08
N VAL A 397 -7.52 7.60 -7.45
CA VAL A 397 -7.72 8.75 -6.58
C VAL A 397 -6.77 8.73 -5.38
N ASN A 398 -6.58 7.56 -4.78
CA ASN A 398 -5.65 7.39 -3.66
C ASN A 398 -4.20 7.73 -4.05
N TRP A 399 -3.71 7.22 -5.17
CA TRP A 399 -2.37 7.55 -5.69
C TRP A 399 -2.25 9.04 -6.07
N GLY A 400 -3.29 9.63 -6.68
CA GLY A 400 -3.33 11.06 -6.99
C GLY A 400 -3.30 11.94 -5.74
N ALA A 401 -4.06 11.58 -4.72
CA ALA A 401 -4.04 12.25 -3.42
C ALA A 401 -2.67 12.14 -2.73
N ASN A 402 -2.05 10.95 -2.76
CA ASN A 402 -0.70 10.74 -2.25
C ASN A 402 0.33 11.61 -2.99
N PHE A 403 0.26 11.64 -4.32
CA PHE A 403 1.12 12.52 -5.14
C PHE A 403 0.99 13.99 -4.72
N LEU A 404 -0.24 14.49 -4.57
CA LEU A 404 -0.47 15.88 -4.15
C LEU A 404 0.14 16.18 -2.79
N VAL A 405 -0.06 15.29 -1.80
CA VAL A 405 0.50 15.43 -0.45
C VAL A 405 2.02 15.42 -0.51
N ALA A 406 2.63 14.45 -1.18
CA ALA A 406 4.09 14.32 -1.27
C ALA A 406 4.74 15.50 -2.01
N GLN A 407 4.12 15.95 -3.12
CA GLN A 407 4.63 17.05 -3.94
C GLN A 407 4.50 18.41 -3.26
N THR A 408 3.60 18.57 -2.29
CA THR A 408 3.31 19.88 -1.70
C THR A 408 3.85 20.05 -0.28
N PHE A 409 4.21 18.99 0.42
CA PHE A 409 4.55 19.04 1.84
C PHE A 409 5.65 20.02 2.20
N LEU A 410 6.82 19.96 1.54
CA LEU A 410 7.94 20.86 1.86
C LEU A 410 7.62 22.32 1.50
N SER A 411 6.98 22.53 0.35
CA SER A 411 6.53 23.88 -0.07
C SER A 411 5.49 24.44 0.90
N LEU A 412 4.54 23.63 1.34
CA LEU A 412 3.52 24.01 2.32
C LEU A 412 4.18 24.30 3.69
N SER A 413 5.13 23.47 4.11
CA SER A 413 5.90 23.66 5.32
C SER A 413 6.72 24.97 5.31
N ASN A 414 7.21 25.37 4.14
CA ASN A 414 7.89 26.65 3.97
C ASN A 414 6.90 27.84 4.01
N ALA A 415 5.67 27.66 3.51
CA ALA A 415 4.67 28.72 3.40
C ALA A 415 3.93 29.00 4.73
N ILE A 416 3.49 27.94 5.43
CA ILE A 416 2.66 28.03 6.64
C ILE A 416 3.34 27.47 7.90
N THR A 417 4.65 27.22 7.85
CA THR A 417 5.48 26.56 8.88
C THR A 417 5.11 25.08 9.07
N ARG A 418 5.99 24.31 9.73
CA ARG A 418 5.72 22.90 10.07
C ARG A 418 4.53 22.71 10.99
N GLN A 419 4.46 23.52 12.03
CA GLN A 419 3.32 23.52 12.95
C GLN A 419 2.01 23.73 12.21
N GLY A 420 1.96 24.68 11.26
CA GLY A 420 0.78 24.96 10.43
C GLY A 420 0.35 23.75 9.62
N VAL A 421 1.29 23.00 9.04
CA VAL A 421 0.97 21.76 8.29
C VAL A 421 0.40 20.69 9.20
N PHE A 422 0.96 20.47 10.40
CA PHE A 422 0.41 19.49 11.34
C PHE A 422 -0.98 19.88 11.83
N PHE A 423 -1.25 21.15 12.09
CA PHE A 423 -2.60 21.62 12.43
C PHE A 423 -3.58 21.48 11.27
N LEU A 424 -3.15 21.72 10.02
CA LEU A 424 -3.97 21.49 8.84
C LEU A 424 -4.33 20.01 8.71
N TYR A 425 -3.36 19.11 8.85
CA TYR A 425 -3.62 17.66 8.80
C TYR A 425 -4.50 17.19 9.96
N ALA A 426 -4.36 17.79 11.16
CA ALA A 426 -5.23 17.52 12.29
C ALA A 426 -6.69 17.90 11.97
N ALA A 427 -6.91 19.07 11.37
CA ALA A 427 -8.24 19.51 10.94
C ALA A 427 -8.85 18.57 9.89
N LEU A 428 -8.04 18.12 8.90
CA LEU A 428 -8.48 17.17 7.90
C LEU A 428 -8.76 15.78 8.50
N ALA A 429 -8.00 15.36 9.52
CA ALA A 429 -8.27 14.11 10.24
C ALA A 429 -9.58 14.18 11.05
N VAL A 430 -9.88 15.32 11.69
CA VAL A 430 -11.18 15.55 12.35
C VAL A 430 -12.32 15.52 11.35
N LEU A 431 -12.17 16.20 10.20
CA LEU A 431 -13.19 16.18 9.13
C LEU A 431 -13.43 14.74 8.62
N SER A 432 -12.35 13.99 8.43
CA SER A 432 -12.41 12.58 8.04
C SER A 432 -13.13 11.72 9.10
N LEU A 433 -12.83 11.93 10.39
CA LEU A 433 -13.49 11.25 11.50
C LEU A 433 -15.00 11.51 11.50
N VAL A 434 -15.41 12.78 11.34
CA VAL A 434 -16.83 13.16 11.26
C VAL A 434 -17.49 12.48 10.06
N PHE A 435 -16.86 12.52 8.89
CA PHE A 435 -17.39 11.84 7.71
C PHE A 435 -17.56 10.34 7.93
N PHE A 436 -16.54 9.67 8.50
CA PHE A 436 -16.58 8.22 8.73
C PHE A 436 -17.66 7.85 9.77
N ALA A 437 -17.83 8.65 10.80
CA ALA A 437 -18.83 8.41 11.83
C ALA A 437 -20.27 8.44 11.28
N PHE A 438 -20.55 9.27 10.25
CA PHE A 438 -21.90 9.44 9.71
C PHE A 438 -22.16 8.69 8.40
N ARG A 439 -21.11 8.35 7.62
CA ARG A 439 -21.27 7.87 6.25
C ARG A 439 -20.68 6.49 5.99
N VAL A 440 -19.83 5.98 6.84
CA VAL A 440 -19.21 4.66 6.61
C VAL A 440 -19.97 3.60 7.41
N PRO A 441 -20.59 2.61 6.73
CA PRO A 441 -21.32 1.53 7.39
C PRO A 441 -20.35 0.49 7.99
N GLU A 442 -20.88 -0.37 8.86
CA GLU A 442 -20.17 -1.61 9.24
C GLU A 442 -20.42 -2.67 8.15
N THR A 443 -19.34 -3.28 7.68
CA THR A 443 -19.42 -4.32 6.64
C THR A 443 -19.29 -5.74 7.20
N LYS A 444 -18.82 -5.88 8.44
CA LYS A 444 -18.62 -7.19 9.07
C LYS A 444 -19.91 -7.97 9.21
N GLY A 445 -19.98 -9.14 8.55
CA GLY A 445 -21.09 -10.08 8.71
C GLY A 445 -22.41 -9.62 8.10
N ARG A 446 -22.41 -8.54 7.32
CA ARG A 446 -23.61 -8.02 6.63
C ARG A 446 -23.59 -8.39 5.16
N PRO A 447 -24.74 -8.80 4.58
CA PRO A 447 -24.87 -9.02 3.15
C PRO A 447 -24.67 -7.71 2.39
N LEU A 448 -24.17 -7.81 1.16
CA LEU A 448 -23.83 -6.66 0.33
C LEU A 448 -25.04 -5.79 0.02
N GLU A 449 -26.19 -6.41 -0.16
CA GLU A 449 -27.49 -5.77 -0.48
C GLU A 449 -27.90 -4.81 0.64
N GLU A 450 -27.76 -5.23 1.89
CA GLU A 450 -28.09 -4.40 3.07
C GLU A 450 -27.15 -3.19 3.20
N ILE A 451 -25.83 -3.39 2.92
CA ILE A 451 -24.84 -2.30 2.92
C ILE A 451 -25.17 -1.28 1.83
N GLN A 452 -25.63 -1.73 0.66
CA GLN A 452 -26.00 -0.85 -0.45
C GLN A 452 -27.27 -0.06 -0.14
N GLU A 453 -28.27 -0.65 0.51
CA GLU A 453 -29.49 0.04 0.93
C GLU A 453 -29.21 1.15 1.97
N GLU A 454 -28.27 0.92 2.90
CA GLU A 454 -27.90 1.92 3.90
C GLU A 454 -27.18 3.14 3.29
N LEU A 455 -26.46 2.94 2.17
CA LEU A 455 -25.67 3.99 1.51
C LEU A 455 -26.41 4.71 0.38
N THR A 456 -27.53 4.18 -0.09
CA THR A 456 -28.36 4.79 -1.16
C THR A 456 -29.58 5.52 -0.62
#